data_ce3ee311d43bc8e5836178e514ce44fa
#
_entry.id   ce3ee311d43bc8e5836178e514ce44fa
#
_cell.length_a   1.000
_cell.length_b   1.000
_cell.length_c   1.000
_cell.angle_alpha   90.00
_cell.angle_beta   90.00
_cell.angle_gamma   90.00
#
_symmetry.space_group_name_H-M   'P 1'
#
loop_
_entity.id
_entity.type
_entity.pdbx_description
1 polymer ?
#
loop_
_entity_poly.entity_id
_entity_poly.type
_entity_poly.pdbx_seq_one_letter_code
_entity_poly.pdbx_strand_id
1 'polypeptide(L)'
;MRLKPVYATDPNLVDAPLTEVPNQWAPQQGIHLYHFPLSLDSQKVRQGLEELGVQWQSHPILLSAHQQFSPSYVRINSRCVVPTLIIDGKVTTDTINILDLLVARFGTTNKCFETSEEETELVNYWIDKAAGLFIEAL
;
A
#
# COMPACT_ATOMS: atom_id res chain seq x y z
N MET A 1 7.38 14.96 9.18
CA MET A 1 6.71 15.66 8.06
C MET A 1 5.81 14.66 7.35
N ARG A 2 4.53 14.90 7.34
CA ARG A 2 3.54 13.99 6.74
C ARG A 2 3.51 14.31 5.25
N LEU A 3 3.93 13.38 4.42
CA LEU A 3 3.66 13.46 2.98
C LEU A 3 2.14 13.49 2.82
N LYS A 4 1.58 14.60 2.35
CA LYS A 4 0.15 14.67 2.05
C LYS A 4 -0.10 13.79 0.85
N PRO A 5 -1.03 12.83 0.91
CA PRO A 5 -1.36 12.03 -0.26
C PRO A 5 -1.89 12.96 -1.36
N VAL A 6 -1.22 12.91 -2.51
CA VAL A 6 -1.50 13.76 -3.68
C VAL A 6 -2.85 13.46 -4.33
N TYR A 7 -3.53 12.40 -3.89
CA TYR A 7 -4.77 11.93 -4.52
C TYR A 7 -6.04 12.46 -3.88
N ALA A 8 -5.91 13.30 -2.87
CA ALA A 8 -7.09 13.96 -2.30
C ALA A 8 -7.47 15.17 -3.17
N THR A 9 -8.19 14.93 -4.25
CA THR A 9 -9.00 15.97 -4.92
C THR A 9 -10.16 16.43 -4.02
N ASP A 10 -10.44 15.70 -2.94
CA ASP A 10 -11.37 16.07 -1.91
C ASP A 10 -10.60 16.65 -0.71
N PRO A 11 -10.73 17.96 -0.43
CA PRO A 11 -10.08 18.60 0.71
C PRO A 11 -10.45 17.98 2.07
N ASN A 12 -11.54 17.19 2.13
CA ASN A 12 -11.94 16.48 3.35
C ASN A 12 -11.21 15.15 3.55
N LEU A 13 -10.52 14.63 2.51
CA LEU A 13 -9.70 13.41 2.58
C LEU A 13 -8.25 13.65 3.02
N VAL A 14 -7.81 14.91 3.03
CA VAL A 14 -6.41 15.28 3.33
C VAL A 14 -5.98 14.91 4.76
N ASP A 15 -6.93 14.80 5.66
CA ASP A 15 -6.72 14.43 7.07
C ASP A 15 -7.38 13.11 7.47
N ALA A 16 -7.81 12.30 6.49
CA ALA A 16 -8.33 10.97 6.81
C ALA A 16 -7.24 10.16 7.53
N PRO A 17 -7.51 9.63 8.72
CA PRO A 17 -6.53 8.80 9.42
C PRO A 17 -6.21 7.58 8.55
N LEU A 18 -4.95 7.16 8.55
CA LEU A 18 -4.52 5.90 7.94
C LEU A 18 -5.42 4.80 8.49
N THR A 19 -6.30 4.26 7.65
CA THR A 19 -7.30 3.30 8.08
C THR A 19 -6.71 1.90 8.15
N GLU A 20 -6.17 1.58 9.31
CA GLU A 20 -5.90 0.20 9.68
C GLU A 20 -7.16 -0.39 10.29
N VAL A 21 -7.74 -1.38 9.63
CA VAL A 21 -8.96 -2.03 10.08
C VAL A 21 -8.63 -3.35 10.77
N PRO A 22 -8.92 -3.51 12.07
CA PRO A 22 -8.78 -4.81 12.74
C PRO A 22 -9.62 -5.88 12.04
N ASN A 23 -9.02 -7.04 11.80
CA ASN A 23 -9.67 -8.14 11.12
C ASN A 23 -9.31 -9.47 11.78
N GLN A 24 -10.30 -10.15 12.33
CA GLN A 24 -10.10 -11.44 13.04
C GLN A 24 -9.67 -12.59 12.11
N TRP A 25 -9.88 -12.46 10.80
CA TRP A 25 -9.53 -13.47 9.79
C TRP A 25 -8.13 -13.27 9.24
N ALA A 26 -7.53 -12.12 9.53
CA ALA A 26 -6.17 -11.80 9.13
C ALA A 26 -5.14 -12.45 10.06
N PRO A 27 -3.91 -12.73 9.58
CA PRO A 27 -2.80 -13.09 10.46
C PRO A 27 -2.62 -12.07 11.60
N GLN A 28 -2.62 -12.54 12.83
CA GLN A 28 -2.64 -11.68 14.03
C GLN A 28 -1.25 -11.21 14.48
N GLN A 29 -0.18 -11.72 13.87
CA GLN A 29 1.20 -11.35 14.22
C GLN A 29 2.04 -11.20 12.96
N GLY A 30 2.90 -10.18 12.95
CA GLY A 30 3.85 -9.93 11.87
C GLY A 30 3.27 -9.11 10.71
N ILE A 31 4.08 -8.98 9.67
CA ILE A 31 3.76 -8.20 8.47
C ILE A 31 3.54 -9.18 7.32
N HIS A 32 2.38 -9.10 6.72
CA HIS A 32 1.94 -9.98 5.64
C HIS A 32 1.47 -9.15 4.44
N LEU A 33 1.93 -9.50 3.24
CA LEU A 33 1.49 -8.88 2.00
C LEU A 33 0.82 -9.91 1.11
N TYR A 34 -0.45 -9.69 0.82
CA TYR A 34 -1.19 -10.38 -0.23
C TYR A 34 -1.00 -9.61 -1.53
N HIS A 35 -0.44 -10.26 -2.53
CA HIS A 35 0.00 -9.59 -3.75
C HIS A 35 -0.03 -10.50 -4.98
N PHE A 36 -0.02 -9.90 -6.15
CA PHE A 36 0.19 -10.60 -7.42
C PHE A 36 1.48 -10.11 -8.08
N PRO A 37 2.38 -11.00 -8.52
CA PRO A 37 3.69 -10.62 -9.02
C PRO A 37 3.68 -9.62 -10.19
N LEU A 38 2.69 -9.73 -11.09
CA LEU A 38 2.58 -8.87 -12.28
C LEU A 38 1.73 -7.61 -12.04
N SER A 39 1.11 -7.46 -10.87
CA SER A 39 0.39 -6.23 -10.52
C SER A 39 1.37 -5.10 -10.23
N LEU A 40 1.28 -3.99 -10.97
CA LEU A 40 2.11 -2.81 -10.77
C LEU A 40 1.96 -2.25 -9.34
N ASP A 41 0.74 -2.22 -8.83
CA ASP A 41 0.47 -1.74 -7.47
C ASP A 41 1.08 -2.66 -6.41
N SER A 42 1.03 -3.96 -6.62
CA SER A 42 1.74 -4.91 -5.75
C SER A 42 3.27 -4.73 -5.82
N GLN A 43 3.81 -4.43 -6.99
CA GLN A 43 5.24 -4.16 -7.16
C GLN A 43 5.67 -2.91 -6.40
N LYS A 44 4.89 -1.83 -6.43
CA LYS A 44 5.16 -0.60 -5.66
C LYS A 44 5.26 -0.88 -4.16
N VAL A 45 4.34 -1.67 -3.62
CA VAL A 45 4.35 -2.01 -2.19
C VAL A 45 5.53 -2.91 -1.83
N ARG A 46 5.85 -3.91 -2.67
CA ARG A 46 7.04 -4.74 -2.44
C ARG A 46 8.32 -3.90 -2.44
N GLN A 47 8.46 -3.00 -3.41
CA GLN A 47 9.59 -2.08 -3.46
C GLN A 47 9.68 -1.23 -2.19
N GLY A 48 8.56 -0.67 -1.73
CA GLY A 48 8.52 0.11 -0.49
C GLY A 48 8.96 -0.69 0.74
N LEU A 49 8.51 -1.93 0.87
CA LEU A 49 8.92 -2.82 1.97
C LEU A 49 10.42 -3.13 1.93
N GLU A 50 10.98 -3.40 0.75
CA GLU A 50 12.41 -3.66 0.56
C GLU A 50 13.27 -2.43 0.86
N GLU A 51 12.89 -1.26 0.34
CA GLU A 51 13.60 0.01 0.59
C GLU A 51 13.62 0.39 2.08
N LEU A 52 12.57 0.05 2.81
CA LEU A 52 12.47 0.27 4.25
C LEU A 52 13.17 -0.82 5.08
N GLY A 53 13.66 -1.88 4.44
CA GLY A 53 14.30 -3.01 5.12
C GLY A 53 13.35 -3.80 6.03
N VAL A 54 12.05 -3.77 5.72
CA VAL A 54 11.02 -4.41 6.53
C VAL A 54 10.94 -5.90 6.21
N GLN A 55 10.98 -6.74 7.21
CA GLN A 55 10.77 -8.18 7.05
C GLN A 55 9.27 -8.47 6.96
N TRP A 56 8.87 -9.18 5.92
CA TRP A 56 7.45 -9.48 5.65
C TRP A 56 7.26 -10.88 5.09
N GLN A 57 6.04 -11.40 5.22
CA GLN A 57 5.63 -12.69 4.67
C GLN A 57 4.81 -12.50 3.40
N SER A 58 5.19 -13.21 2.36
CA SER A 58 4.58 -13.16 1.04
C SER A 58 3.39 -14.13 0.93
N HIS A 59 2.25 -13.61 0.48
CA HIS A 59 1.05 -14.37 0.16
C HIS A 59 0.62 -14.09 -1.29
N PRO A 60 1.12 -14.86 -2.27
CA PRO A 60 0.74 -14.67 -3.66
C PRO A 60 -0.74 -14.97 -3.89
N ILE A 61 -1.43 -14.09 -4.62
CA ILE A 61 -2.81 -14.25 -5.07
C ILE A 61 -2.80 -14.34 -6.60
N LEU A 62 -3.07 -15.52 -7.14
CA LEU A 62 -3.12 -15.72 -8.58
C LEU A 62 -4.44 -15.19 -9.15
N LEU A 63 -4.39 -14.01 -9.75
CA LEU A 63 -5.56 -13.36 -10.33
C LEU A 63 -6.11 -14.15 -11.52
N SER A 64 -5.25 -14.78 -12.31
CA SER A 64 -5.63 -15.67 -13.42
C SER A 64 -6.40 -16.91 -12.97
N ALA A 65 -6.18 -17.36 -11.74
CA ALA A 65 -6.91 -18.46 -11.11
C ALA A 65 -8.08 -17.98 -10.23
N HIS A 66 -8.43 -16.70 -10.31
CA HIS A 66 -9.53 -16.09 -9.54
C HIS A 66 -9.41 -16.27 -8.02
N GLN A 67 -8.19 -16.40 -7.50
CA GLN A 67 -7.95 -16.58 -6.05
C GLN A 67 -8.39 -15.37 -5.21
N GLN A 68 -8.47 -14.18 -5.79
CA GLN A 68 -8.99 -12.98 -5.13
C GLN A 68 -10.46 -13.12 -4.71
N PHE A 69 -11.20 -14.07 -5.29
CA PHE A 69 -12.59 -14.35 -4.94
C PHE A 69 -12.74 -15.54 -3.96
N SER A 70 -11.63 -16.12 -3.51
CA SER A 70 -11.70 -17.20 -2.52
C SER A 70 -12.31 -16.69 -1.21
N PRO A 71 -13.15 -17.50 -0.53
CA PRO A 71 -13.78 -17.07 0.73
C PRO A 71 -12.79 -16.63 1.80
N SER A 72 -11.61 -17.23 1.83
CA SER A 72 -10.53 -16.85 2.75
C SER A 72 -10.01 -15.45 2.50
N TYR A 73 -9.81 -15.08 1.23
CA TYR A 73 -9.31 -13.77 0.87
C TYR A 73 -10.40 -12.69 0.95
N VAL A 74 -11.63 -12.99 0.52
CA VAL A 74 -12.77 -12.07 0.62
C VAL A 74 -13.03 -11.61 2.06
N ARG A 75 -12.80 -12.47 3.05
CA ARG A 75 -12.90 -12.12 4.48
C ARG A 75 -11.83 -11.13 4.92
N ILE A 76 -10.68 -11.12 4.27
CA ILE A 76 -9.57 -10.18 4.54
C ILE A 76 -9.80 -8.87 3.78
N ASN A 77 -10.13 -8.98 2.49
CA ASN A 77 -10.40 -7.84 1.63
C ASN A 77 -11.62 -8.09 0.74
N SER A 78 -12.76 -7.55 1.16
CA SER A 78 -14.04 -7.69 0.44
C SER A 78 -14.06 -7.02 -0.94
N ARG A 79 -13.11 -6.14 -1.24
CA ARG A 79 -12.94 -5.54 -2.57
C ARG A 79 -12.30 -6.48 -3.58
N CYS A 80 -11.77 -7.63 -3.14
CA CYS A 80 -11.17 -8.66 -3.99
C CYS A 80 -10.01 -8.15 -4.88
N VAL A 81 -9.25 -7.18 -4.41
CA VAL A 81 -8.11 -6.59 -5.11
C VAL A 81 -6.80 -6.81 -4.36
N VAL A 82 -5.70 -6.68 -5.06
CA VAL A 82 -4.34 -6.67 -4.51
C VAL A 82 -3.69 -5.31 -4.81
N PRO A 83 -2.74 -4.86 -3.99
CA PRO A 83 -2.20 -5.46 -2.77
C PRO A 83 -3.09 -5.27 -1.54
N THR A 84 -2.91 -6.14 -0.54
CA THR A 84 -3.45 -5.97 0.81
C THR A 84 -2.33 -6.20 1.81
N LEU A 85 -2.06 -5.21 2.65
CA LEU A 85 -1.07 -5.30 3.72
C LEU A 85 -1.78 -5.61 5.04
N ILE A 86 -1.17 -6.49 5.82
CA ILE A 86 -1.61 -6.80 7.18
C ILE A 86 -0.42 -6.59 8.12
N ILE A 87 -0.66 -5.85 9.19
CA ILE A 87 0.30 -5.67 10.28
C ILE A 87 -0.43 -6.01 11.58
N ASP A 88 0.01 -7.09 12.23
CA ASP A 88 -0.52 -7.53 13.52
C ASP A 88 -2.06 -7.54 13.58
N GLY A 89 -2.68 -8.21 12.62
CA GLY A 89 -4.14 -8.37 12.55
C GLY A 89 -4.91 -7.16 12.00
N LYS A 90 -4.23 -6.10 11.60
CA LYS A 90 -4.86 -4.92 11.02
C LYS A 90 -4.61 -4.86 9.52
N VAL A 91 -5.68 -4.74 8.77
CA VAL A 91 -5.70 -4.73 7.31
C VAL A 91 -5.64 -3.30 6.79
N THR A 92 -4.76 -3.07 5.83
CA THR A 92 -4.70 -1.84 5.05
C THR A 92 -4.78 -2.18 3.57
N THR A 93 -5.69 -1.54 2.89
CA THR A 93 -5.90 -1.67 1.44
C THR A 93 -5.60 -0.35 0.76
N ASP A 94 -5.48 -0.40 -0.57
CA ASP A 94 -5.07 0.73 -1.39
C ASP A 94 -3.56 1.02 -1.30
N THR A 95 -2.94 1.05 -2.48
CA THR A 95 -1.48 1.17 -2.62
C THR A 95 -0.93 2.39 -1.90
N ILE A 96 -1.61 3.52 -1.99
CA ILE A 96 -1.16 4.78 -1.40
C ILE A 96 -1.27 4.73 0.12
N ASN A 97 -2.41 4.29 0.63
CA ASN A 97 -2.61 4.13 2.06
C ASN A 97 -1.58 3.17 2.67
N ILE A 98 -1.25 2.10 1.94
CA ILE A 98 -0.22 1.14 2.35
C ILE A 98 1.15 1.82 2.40
N LEU A 99 1.56 2.53 1.36
CA LEU A 99 2.85 3.19 1.30
C LEU A 99 2.98 4.28 2.37
N ASP A 100 1.94 5.09 2.56
CA ASP A 100 1.90 6.11 3.62
C ASP A 100 2.04 5.50 5.01
N LEU A 101 1.35 4.39 5.26
CA LEU A 101 1.46 3.64 6.52
C LEU A 101 2.88 3.11 6.74
N LEU A 102 3.49 2.53 5.71
CA LEU A 102 4.84 2.01 5.78
C LEU A 102 5.86 3.11 6.07
N VAL A 103 5.76 4.24 5.40
CA VAL A 103 6.63 5.40 5.64
C VAL A 103 6.41 5.95 7.05
N ALA A 104 5.17 6.08 7.50
CA ALA A 104 4.85 6.57 8.84
C ALA A 104 5.41 5.67 9.95
N ARG A 105 5.39 4.33 9.76
CA ARG A 105 5.86 3.37 10.77
C ARG A 105 7.35 3.10 10.72
N PHE A 106 7.93 3.03 9.55
CA PHE A 106 9.29 2.53 9.33
C PHE A 106 10.22 3.54 8.67
N GLY A 107 9.71 4.63 8.14
CA GLY A 107 10.48 5.62 7.38
C GLY A 107 11.47 6.43 8.20
N THR A 108 11.26 6.56 9.50
CA THR A 108 12.14 7.36 10.40
C THR A 108 13.55 6.78 10.56
N THR A 109 13.73 5.50 10.25
CA THR A 109 15.03 4.81 10.31
C THR A 109 15.80 4.86 9.00
N ASN A 110 15.18 5.30 7.91
CA ASN A 110 15.76 5.29 6.58
C ASN A 110 15.80 6.71 5.98
N LYS A 111 17.02 7.25 5.85
CA LYS A 111 17.27 8.59 5.30
C LYS A 111 16.81 8.80 3.86
N CYS A 112 16.47 7.72 3.14
CA CYS A 112 15.97 7.81 1.75
C CYS A 112 14.63 8.57 1.65
N PHE A 113 13.93 8.79 2.76
CA PHE A 113 12.64 9.47 2.81
C PHE A 113 12.71 10.87 3.45
N GLU A 114 13.91 11.31 3.85
CA GLU A 114 14.13 12.69 4.27
C GLU A 114 14.37 13.54 3.01
N THR A 115 13.36 14.27 2.58
CA THR A 115 13.43 15.14 1.41
C THR A 115 13.31 16.60 1.81
N SER A 116 14.00 17.50 1.07
CA SER A 116 13.75 18.94 1.17
C SER A 116 12.35 19.29 0.68
N GLU A 117 11.86 20.51 0.98
CA GLU A 117 10.56 20.96 0.47
C GLU A 117 10.52 20.92 -1.07
N GLU A 118 11.59 21.36 -1.74
CA GLU A 118 11.71 21.35 -3.21
C GLU A 118 11.65 19.92 -3.78
N GLU A 119 12.34 18.97 -3.14
CA GLU A 119 12.31 17.56 -3.55
C GLU A 119 10.93 16.95 -3.31
N THR A 120 10.25 17.34 -2.22
CA THR A 120 8.89 16.89 -1.92
C THR A 120 7.91 17.36 -3.00
N GLU A 121 8.01 18.60 -3.45
CA GLU A 121 7.18 19.12 -4.56
C GLU A 121 7.44 18.36 -5.85
N LEU A 122 8.69 18.06 -6.17
CA LEU A 122 9.06 17.31 -7.36
C LEU A 122 8.54 15.85 -7.30
N VAL A 123 8.67 15.21 -6.15
CA VAL A 123 8.12 13.85 -5.92
C VAL A 123 6.60 13.86 -6.10
N ASN A 124 5.91 14.81 -5.51
CA ASN A 124 4.47 14.95 -5.64
C ASN A 124 4.04 15.18 -7.10
N TYR A 125 4.76 16.01 -7.84
CA TYR A 125 4.53 16.21 -9.27
C TYR A 125 4.61 14.90 -10.05
N TRP A 126 5.64 14.09 -9.82
CA TRP A 126 5.80 12.81 -10.52
C TRP A 126 4.79 11.75 -10.10
N ILE A 127 4.40 11.73 -8.83
CA ILE A 127 3.32 10.86 -8.34
C ILE A 127 2.01 11.18 -9.07
N ASP A 128 1.66 12.46 -9.20
CA ASP A 128 0.47 12.91 -9.92
C ASP A 128 0.50 12.48 -11.39
N LYS A 129 1.64 12.67 -12.05
CA LYS A 129 1.83 12.23 -13.42
C LYS A 129 1.66 10.72 -13.57
N ALA A 130 2.24 9.94 -12.67
CA ALA A 130 2.12 8.49 -12.68
C ALA A 130 0.69 8.01 -12.45
N ALA A 131 -0.06 8.69 -11.58
CA ALA A 131 -1.46 8.36 -11.32
C ALA A 131 -2.39 8.67 -12.50
N GLY A 132 -2.04 9.69 -13.30
CA GLY A 132 -2.78 10.03 -14.52
C GLY A 132 -2.53 9.07 -15.68
N LEU A 133 -1.58 8.14 -15.56
CA LEU A 133 -1.35 7.11 -16.55
C LEU A 133 -2.36 5.97 -16.34
N PHE A 134 -3.45 6.01 -17.11
CA PHE A 134 -4.32 4.84 -17.24
C PHE A 134 -3.55 3.77 -18.03
N ILE A 135 -3.09 2.76 -17.34
CA ILE A 135 -2.73 1.52 -18.00
C ILE A 135 -4.05 0.80 -18.23
N GLU A 136 -4.67 1.07 -19.37
CA GLU A 136 -5.74 0.20 -19.83
C GLU A 136 -5.15 -1.20 -19.90
N ALA A 137 -5.79 -2.13 -19.18
CA ALA A 137 -5.36 -3.52 -19.15
C ALA A 137 -5.23 -4.04 -20.58
N LEU A 138 -4.05 -4.44 -20.91
CA LEU A 138 -3.77 -5.22 -22.11
C LEU A 138 -4.54 -6.54 -22.07
#